data_f8fab3a3faccda4cc5dcb2a411f7dcca
#
_entry.id   f8fab3a3faccda4cc5dcb2a411f7dcca
#
_cell.length_a   1.000
_cell.length_b   1.000
_cell.length_c   1.000
_cell.angle_alpha   90.00
_cell.angle_beta   90.00
_cell.angle_gamma   90.00
#
_symmetry.space_group_name_H-M   'P 1'
#
loop_
_entity.id
_entity.type
_entity.pdbx_description
1 polymer ?
#
loop_
_entity_poly.entity_id
_entity_poly.type
_entity_poly.pdbx_seq_one_letter_code
_entity_poly.pdbx_strand_id
1 'polypeptide(L)'
;MRKLFLLFLPLLAASCGQVKQQVSAPDPVHVMSFNIRYDNPEDSLDNWQYRKDRVANAIRFYEVDILGTQEVLHNQLEDLKQRLPGYGVIGVGREDGKEKGEYSALWYKKERFDLLDSGYFWLSETPEVAGSKGWDGACERIASWAKLQDKVSGKGYFALNTHLDHVGVVARREGIKLILDRINALSGGLPVIVTGDFNADPESEVIKHVTDPSNPEHLTDARQVAPVVYGPAWSFHDFGKIPYEGRPLIDYVFVRNGLNVLRYGVLAETENEAFLSDHAPVLVTVE
;
A
#
# COMPACT_ATOMS: atom_id res chain seq x y z
N MET A 1 -3.68 -22.18 -90.07
CA MET A 1 -4.49 -22.26 -88.85
C MET A 1 -3.60 -21.95 -87.67
N ARG A 2 -3.60 -20.67 -87.16
CA ARG A 2 -2.79 -20.23 -86.00
C ARG A 2 -3.65 -20.34 -84.73
N LYS A 3 -3.22 -21.19 -83.79
CA LYS A 3 -3.88 -21.29 -82.45
C LYS A 3 -3.36 -20.17 -81.56
N LEU A 4 -4.25 -19.30 -81.11
CA LEU A 4 -3.97 -18.25 -80.15
C LEU A 4 -4.09 -18.83 -78.72
N PHE A 5 -3.01 -18.88 -77.96
CA PHE A 5 -2.99 -19.23 -76.53
C PHE A 5 -3.23 -17.97 -75.73
N LEU A 6 -4.37 -17.88 -75.04
CA LEU A 6 -4.63 -16.85 -74.03
C LEU A 6 -4.02 -17.30 -72.68
N LEU A 7 -2.99 -16.60 -72.20
CA LEU A 7 -2.49 -16.76 -70.83
C LEU A 7 -3.39 -16.01 -69.87
N PHE A 8 -4.07 -16.75 -68.97
CA PHE A 8 -4.73 -16.18 -67.82
C PHE A 8 -3.71 -16.00 -66.70
N LEU A 9 -3.42 -14.76 -66.30
CA LEU A 9 -2.65 -14.40 -65.09
C LEU A 9 -3.66 -14.29 -63.92
N PRO A 10 -3.46 -15.04 -62.78
CA PRO A 10 -4.30 -14.82 -61.62
C PRO A 10 -3.81 -13.59 -60.86
N LEU A 11 -4.69 -12.60 -60.64
CA LEU A 11 -4.48 -11.48 -59.71
C LEU A 11 -4.51 -12.05 -58.28
N LEU A 12 -3.39 -12.09 -57.61
CA LEU A 12 -3.32 -12.27 -56.17
C LEU A 12 -3.72 -10.96 -55.48
N ALA A 13 -4.92 -10.89 -54.94
CA ALA A 13 -5.36 -9.85 -54.03
C ALA A 13 -4.69 -10.03 -52.69
N ALA A 14 -3.67 -9.23 -52.40
CA ALA A 14 -3.08 -9.16 -51.06
C ALA A 14 -4.06 -8.48 -50.10
N SER A 15 -4.78 -9.29 -49.33
CA SER A 15 -5.59 -8.81 -48.20
C SER A 15 -4.65 -8.32 -47.09
N CYS A 16 -4.47 -7.02 -46.97
CA CYS A 16 -3.88 -6.40 -45.81
C CYS A 16 -4.82 -6.54 -44.63
N GLY A 17 -4.69 -7.66 -43.88
CA GLY A 17 -5.34 -7.82 -42.59
C GLY A 17 -4.74 -6.81 -41.63
N GLN A 18 -5.51 -5.78 -41.26
CA GLN A 18 -5.18 -4.93 -40.10
C GLN A 18 -5.17 -5.84 -38.88
N VAL A 19 -3.97 -6.13 -38.33
CA VAL A 19 -3.81 -6.69 -37.01
C VAL A 19 -4.35 -5.63 -36.04
N LYS A 20 -5.59 -5.83 -35.57
CA LYS A 20 -6.10 -5.07 -34.42
C LYS A 20 -5.16 -5.37 -33.27
N GLN A 21 -4.33 -4.42 -32.90
CA GLN A 21 -3.56 -4.46 -31.68
C GLN A 21 -4.57 -4.65 -30.55
N GLN A 22 -4.64 -5.84 -29.98
CA GLN A 22 -5.44 -6.14 -28.81
C GLN A 22 -4.80 -5.35 -27.68
N VAL A 23 -5.41 -4.21 -27.30
CA VAL A 23 -5.02 -3.48 -26.09
C VAL A 23 -5.26 -4.47 -24.95
N SER A 24 -4.18 -5.05 -24.43
CA SER A 24 -4.25 -5.86 -23.23
C SER A 24 -4.87 -4.99 -22.13
N ALA A 25 -5.78 -5.56 -21.35
CA ALA A 25 -6.24 -4.89 -20.13
C ALA A 25 -5.01 -4.45 -19.33
N PRO A 26 -5.03 -3.26 -18.72
CA PRO A 26 -3.90 -2.81 -17.92
C PRO A 26 -3.63 -3.84 -16.84
N ASP A 27 -2.35 -4.18 -16.62
CA ASP A 27 -1.95 -5.12 -15.58
C ASP A 27 -2.43 -4.59 -14.22
N PRO A 28 -3.09 -5.42 -13.39
CA PRO A 28 -3.52 -5.01 -12.07
C PRO A 28 -2.38 -4.49 -11.21
N VAL A 29 -2.69 -3.59 -10.26
CA VAL A 29 -1.72 -3.05 -9.30
C VAL A 29 -1.80 -3.84 -8.00
N HIS A 30 -0.67 -4.37 -7.55
CA HIS A 30 -0.54 -5.07 -6.27
C HIS A 30 -0.13 -4.08 -5.18
N VAL A 31 -1.00 -3.91 -4.20
CA VAL A 31 -0.85 -2.98 -3.07
C VAL A 31 -0.69 -3.77 -1.79
N MET A 32 0.29 -3.44 -0.97
CA MET A 32 0.49 -4.08 0.33
C MET A 32 0.57 -3.04 1.45
N SER A 33 -0.12 -3.29 2.56
CA SER A 33 0.10 -2.65 3.86
C SER A 33 0.82 -3.63 4.76
N PHE A 34 1.95 -3.24 5.33
CA PHE A 34 2.77 -4.12 6.14
C PHE A 34 3.47 -3.39 7.29
N ASN A 35 2.95 -3.52 8.50
CA ASN A 35 3.70 -3.18 9.69
C ASN A 35 4.81 -4.23 9.86
N ILE A 36 6.07 -3.82 9.67
CA ILE A 36 7.22 -4.73 9.67
C ILE A 36 7.80 -4.97 11.06
N ARG A 37 7.22 -4.40 12.10
CA ARG A 37 7.75 -4.35 13.47
C ARG A 37 9.11 -3.69 13.52
N TYR A 38 9.28 -2.67 14.36
CA TYR A 38 10.57 -2.01 14.53
C TYR A 38 11.65 -2.97 15.06
N ASP A 39 12.91 -2.61 14.84
CA ASP A 39 14.06 -3.38 15.29
C ASP A 39 14.19 -3.27 16.82
N ASN A 40 13.49 -4.16 17.52
CA ASN A 40 13.49 -4.23 18.98
C ASN A 40 14.42 -5.34 19.46
N PRO A 41 15.51 -5.03 20.18
CA PRO A 41 16.42 -6.04 20.72
C PRO A 41 15.75 -7.08 21.64
N GLU A 42 14.61 -6.74 22.24
CA GLU A 42 13.87 -7.63 23.13
C GLU A 42 13.07 -8.70 22.39
N ASP A 43 12.89 -8.58 21.07
CA ASP A 43 12.13 -9.55 20.26
C ASP A 43 12.88 -10.88 20.06
N SER A 44 14.09 -11.05 20.62
CA SER A 44 14.87 -12.31 20.63
C SER A 44 15.02 -12.92 19.21
N LEU A 45 14.47 -14.11 18.96
CA LEU A 45 14.51 -14.79 17.65
C LEU A 45 13.60 -14.15 16.60
N ASP A 46 12.69 -13.28 17.01
CA ASP A 46 11.84 -12.49 16.14
C ASP A 46 12.43 -11.09 15.85
N ASN A 47 13.68 -10.82 16.31
CA ASN A 47 14.36 -9.57 16.03
C ASN A 47 14.57 -9.34 14.53
N TRP A 48 14.63 -8.07 14.11
CA TRP A 48 14.74 -7.64 12.73
C TRP A 48 15.86 -8.34 11.94
N GLN A 49 17.03 -8.53 12.55
CA GLN A 49 18.19 -9.16 11.90
C GLN A 49 17.87 -10.56 11.31
N TYR A 50 16.91 -11.27 11.89
CA TYR A 50 16.46 -12.60 11.42
C TYR A 50 15.28 -12.53 10.45
N ARG A 51 14.58 -11.40 10.35
CA ARG A 51 13.36 -11.23 9.53
C ARG A 51 13.58 -10.48 8.22
N LYS A 52 14.58 -9.60 8.15
CA LYS A 52 14.79 -8.66 7.04
C LYS A 52 14.82 -9.30 5.65
N ASP A 53 15.44 -10.47 5.52
CA ASP A 53 15.49 -11.17 4.23
C ASP A 53 14.14 -11.79 3.88
N ARG A 54 13.42 -12.36 4.84
CA ARG A 54 12.08 -12.92 4.66
C ARG A 54 11.07 -11.84 4.30
N VAL A 55 11.09 -10.70 4.98
CA VAL A 55 10.26 -9.53 4.66
C VAL A 55 10.48 -9.07 3.22
N ALA A 56 11.74 -8.88 2.82
CA ALA A 56 12.06 -8.46 1.45
C ALA A 56 11.69 -9.53 0.41
N ASN A 57 11.83 -10.82 0.74
CA ASN A 57 11.43 -11.93 -0.13
C ASN A 57 9.92 -11.98 -0.34
N ALA A 58 9.13 -11.80 0.72
CA ALA A 58 7.68 -11.75 0.63
C ALA A 58 7.22 -10.60 -0.29
N ILE A 59 7.78 -9.39 -0.13
CA ILE A 59 7.47 -8.24 -0.97
C ILE A 59 7.76 -8.56 -2.46
N ARG A 60 8.88 -9.21 -2.75
CA ARG A 60 9.25 -9.61 -4.12
C ARG A 60 8.37 -10.74 -4.66
N PHE A 61 8.09 -11.75 -3.82
CA PHE A 61 7.29 -12.93 -4.20
C PHE A 61 5.86 -12.56 -4.59
N TYR A 62 5.25 -11.64 -3.85
CA TYR A 62 3.92 -11.12 -4.14
C TYR A 62 3.90 -9.99 -5.17
N GLU A 63 5.05 -9.71 -5.81
CA GLU A 63 5.19 -8.72 -6.88
C GLU A 63 4.59 -7.35 -6.52
N VAL A 64 4.74 -6.94 -5.25
CA VAL A 64 4.12 -5.72 -4.72
C VAL A 64 4.55 -4.49 -5.53
N ASP A 65 3.60 -3.71 -6.01
CA ASP A 65 3.85 -2.52 -6.83
C ASP A 65 3.88 -1.24 -6.00
N ILE A 66 2.95 -1.15 -5.03
CA ILE A 66 2.85 -0.05 -4.07
C ILE A 66 2.82 -0.67 -2.67
N LEU A 67 3.72 -0.25 -1.79
CA LEU A 67 3.87 -0.82 -0.46
C LEU A 67 3.89 0.30 0.59
N GLY A 68 2.98 0.22 1.57
CA GLY A 68 3.07 0.99 2.81
C GLY A 68 3.69 0.15 3.90
N THR A 69 4.76 0.65 4.53
CA THR A 69 5.37 0.00 5.69
C THR A 69 5.28 0.89 6.92
N GLN A 70 5.03 0.28 8.09
CA GLN A 70 4.92 0.96 9.37
C GLN A 70 5.99 0.41 10.33
N GLU A 71 6.29 1.17 11.38
CA GLU A 71 7.32 0.89 12.40
C GLU A 71 8.76 0.80 11.86
N VAL A 72 9.03 1.41 10.73
CA VAL A 72 10.34 1.29 10.08
C VAL A 72 11.36 2.22 10.75
N LEU A 73 12.38 1.70 11.41
CA LEU A 73 13.53 2.50 11.85
C LEU A 73 14.50 2.76 10.68
N HIS A 74 15.35 3.76 10.83
CA HIS A 74 16.30 4.15 9.76
C HIS A 74 17.19 2.99 9.29
N ASN A 75 17.72 2.17 10.19
CA ASN A 75 18.52 0.99 9.84
C ASN A 75 17.68 -0.05 9.04
N GLN A 76 16.41 -0.23 9.39
CA GLN A 76 15.51 -1.13 8.65
C GLN A 76 15.17 -0.58 7.25
N LEU A 77 15.02 0.75 7.13
CA LEU A 77 14.84 1.41 5.85
C LEU A 77 16.03 1.16 4.92
N GLU A 78 17.25 1.33 5.43
CA GLU A 78 18.47 1.08 4.65
C GLU A 78 18.66 -0.41 4.30
N ASP A 79 18.35 -1.31 5.22
CA ASP A 79 18.32 -2.76 4.96
C ASP A 79 17.35 -3.14 3.83
N LEU A 80 16.14 -2.54 3.81
CA LEU A 80 15.15 -2.76 2.75
C LEU A 80 15.56 -2.12 1.43
N LYS A 81 16.14 -0.91 1.41
CA LYS A 81 16.67 -0.28 0.18
C LYS A 81 17.71 -1.17 -0.50
N GLN A 82 18.59 -1.80 0.26
CA GLN A 82 19.61 -2.71 -0.28
C GLN A 82 18.98 -3.97 -0.89
N ARG A 83 17.88 -4.48 -0.32
CA ARG A 83 17.20 -5.71 -0.74
C ARG A 83 16.15 -5.47 -1.84
N LEU A 84 15.66 -4.25 -1.95
CA LEU A 84 14.62 -3.81 -2.88
C LEU A 84 15.13 -2.67 -3.78
N PRO A 85 16.26 -2.83 -4.51
CA PRO A 85 16.87 -1.73 -5.28
C PRO A 85 15.98 -1.20 -6.41
N GLY A 86 14.98 -2.01 -6.84
CA GLY A 86 13.96 -1.62 -7.84
C GLY A 86 12.89 -0.68 -7.31
N TYR A 87 12.85 -0.40 -5.98
CA TYR A 87 11.85 0.47 -5.39
C TYR A 87 12.38 1.88 -5.14
N GLY A 88 11.48 2.87 -5.30
CA GLY A 88 11.60 4.20 -4.74
C GLY A 88 10.91 4.24 -3.38
N VAL A 89 11.31 5.13 -2.48
CA VAL A 89 10.73 5.27 -1.15
C VAL A 89 10.53 6.73 -0.78
N ILE A 90 9.40 7.02 -0.14
CA ILE A 90 9.02 8.33 0.40
C ILE A 90 8.78 8.16 1.91
N GLY A 91 9.23 9.11 2.70
CA GLY A 91 9.06 9.14 4.14
C GLY A 91 10.28 9.65 4.86
N VAL A 92 10.07 10.10 6.09
CA VAL A 92 11.10 10.59 7.02
C VAL A 92 10.83 10.04 8.42
N GLY A 93 11.82 10.08 9.28
CA GLY A 93 11.66 9.74 10.69
C GLY A 93 10.70 10.71 11.39
N ARG A 94 9.73 10.18 12.12
CA ARG A 94 8.61 10.96 12.68
C ARG A 94 9.02 11.95 13.76
N GLU A 95 10.19 11.75 14.43
CA GLU A 95 10.63 12.60 15.53
C GLU A 95 11.31 13.90 15.08
N ASP A 96 12.04 13.87 13.96
CA ASP A 96 12.85 15.02 13.53
C ASP A 96 12.65 15.44 12.08
N GLY A 97 11.82 14.70 11.35
CA GLY A 97 11.61 14.92 9.91
C GLY A 97 12.83 14.55 9.06
N LYS A 98 13.73 13.71 9.59
CA LYS A 98 14.94 13.22 8.90
C LYS A 98 15.08 11.71 9.11
N GLU A 99 15.85 11.28 10.10
CA GLU A 99 16.22 9.89 10.31
C GLU A 99 15.74 9.33 11.66
N LYS A 100 15.30 10.18 12.58
CA LYS A 100 14.98 9.79 13.95
C LYS A 100 13.52 9.38 14.12
N GLY A 101 13.32 8.28 14.85
CA GLY A 101 12.02 7.68 15.08
C GLY A 101 11.58 6.78 13.92
N GLU A 102 10.38 6.25 14.04
CA GLU A 102 9.80 5.36 13.03
C GLU A 102 9.31 6.12 11.81
N TYR A 103 9.44 5.49 10.64
CA TYR A 103 8.85 5.95 9.39
C TYR A 103 7.51 5.25 9.14
N SER A 104 6.57 5.97 8.56
CA SER A 104 5.47 5.40 7.80
C SER A 104 5.85 5.50 6.33
N ALA A 105 6.73 4.57 5.87
CA ALA A 105 7.36 4.67 4.56
C ALA A 105 6.44 4.15 3.45
N LEU A 106 6.39 4.89 2.33
CA LEU A 106 5.64 4.53 1.14
C LEU A 106 6.63 4.16 0.01
N TRP A 107 6.51 2.96 -0.53
CA TRP A 107 7.38 2.42 -1.56
C TRP A 107 6.62 2.20 -2.86
N TYR A 108 7.30 2.32 -3.99
CA TYR A 108 6.74 2.05 -5.32
C TYR A 108 7.78 1.43 -6.25
N LYS A 109 7.39 0.53 -7.15
CA LYS A 109 8.26 -0.02 -8.19
C LYS A 109 8.65 1.05 -9.20
N LYS A 110 9.94 1.38 -9.29
CA LYS A 110 10.48 2.38 -10.24
C LYS A 110 10.35 1.96 -11.71
N GLU A 111 10.34 0.67 -11.99
CA GLU A 111 10.13 0.18 -13.36
C GLU A 111 8.70 0.43 -13.85
N ARG A 112 7.72 0.39 -12.93
CA ARG A 112 6.30 0.55 -13.24
C ARG A 112 5.82 1.99 -13.15
N PHE A 113 6.28 2.76 -12.16
CA PHE A 113 5.77 4.09 -11.89
C PHE A 113 6.79 5.19 -12.05
N ASP A 114 6.34 6.34 -12.58
CA ASP A 114 6.98 7.62 -12.42
C ASP A 114 6.41 8.33 -11.19
N LEU A 115 7.29 8.88 -10.37
CA LEU A 115 6.93 9.73 -9.23
C LEU A 115 6.69 11.16 -9.74
N LEU A 116 5.45 11.63 -9.66
CA LEU A 116 5.07 12.97 -10.11
C LEU A 116 5.20 14.02 -8.99
N ASP A 117 4.81 13.62 -7.77
CA ASP A 117 4.80 14.49 -6.59
C ASP A 117 4.79 13.62 -5.33
N SER A 118 5.31 14.13 -4.21
CA SER A 118 5.32 13.40 -2.95
C SER A 118 5.52 14.32 -1.75
N GLY A 119 5.17 13.82 -0.58
CA GLY A 119 5.39 14.55 0.66
C GLY A 119 5.00 13.74 1.88
N TYR A 120 4.98 14.42 2.99
CA TYR A 120 4.60 13.88 4.29
C TYR A 120 4.03 15.00 5.16
N PHE A 121 3.29 14.64 6.19
CA PHE A 121 2.76 15.57 7.18
C PHE A 121 2.54 14.84 8.51
N TRP A 122 2.65 15.58 9.62
CA TRP A 122 2.41 15.03 10.96
C TRP A 122 0.92 15.02 11.27
N LEU A 123 0.48 13.99 12.00
CA LEU A 123 -0.89 13.87 12.49
C LEU A 123 -1.01 14.66 13.81
N SER A 124 -1.11 15.96 13.67
CA SER A 124 -1.19 16.90 14.79
C SER A 124 -1.93 18.17 14.40
N GLU A 125 -2.15 19.06 15.36
CA GLU A 125 -2.71 20.40 15.14
C GLU A 125 -1.76 21.30 14.33
N THR A 126 -0.50 20.89 14.18
CA THR A 126 0.52 21.61 13.41
C THR A 126 1.20 20.66 12.42
N PRO A 127 0.50 20.20 11.36
CA PRO A 127 0.95 19.09 10.51
C PRO A 127 2.23 19.38 9.70
N GLU A 128 2.61 20.64 9.56
CA GLU A 128 3.84 21.04 8.85
C GLU A 128 5.06 21.15 9.80
N VAL A 129 4.88 20.95 11.10
CA VAL A 129 5.95 21.05 12.09
C VAL A 129 6.54 19.69 12.36
N ALA A 130 7.81 19.51 12.00
CA ALA A 130 8.53 18.26 12.23
C ALA A 130 8.55 17.89 13.72
N GLY A 131 8.26 16.61 14.01
CA GLY A 131 8.21 16.10 15.38
C GLY A 131 7.00 16.58 16.19
N SER A 132 5.98 17.17 15.56
CA SER A 132 4.78 17.57 16.30
C SER A 132 3.96 16.34 16.69
N LYS A 133 3.54 16.31 17.96
CA LYS A 133 2.68 15.29 18.53
C LYS A 133 1.27 15.85 18.68
N GLY A 134 0.28 15.15 18.11
CA GLY A 134 -1.10 15.62 18.07
C GLY A 134 -1.95 15.13 19.23
N TRP A 135 -2.82 16.01 19.72
CA TRP A 135 -3.90 15.73 20.68
C TRP A 135 -3.43 14.92 21.90
N ASP A 136 -4.08 13.79 22.19
CA ASP A 136 -3.75 12.86 23.27
C ASP A 136 -2.80 11.72 22.84
N GLY A 137 -2.11 11.87 21.70
CA GLY A 137 -1.21 10.85 21.16
C GLY A 137 -0.08 10.47 22.11
N ALA A 138 0.27 9.19 22.14
CA ALA A 138 1.41 8.70 22.93
C ALA A 138 2.76 9.11 22.31
N CYS A 139 2.80 9.19 20.98
CA CYS A 139 3.99 9.58 20.21
C CYS A 139 3.62 10.38 18.97
N GLU A 140 4.61 10.91 18.28
CA GLU A 140 4.49 11.56 17.00
C GLU A 140 3.97 10.55 15.96
N ARG A 141 3.04 10.97 15.10
CA ARG A 141 2.53 10.17 13.98
C ARG A 141 2.62 10.96 12.69
N ILE A 142 2.91 10.25 11.61
CA ILE A 142 3.18 10.83 10.31
C ILE A 142 2.43 10.06 9.22
N ALA A 143 2.03 10.75 8.15
CA ALA A 143 1.58 10.16 6.91
C ALA A 143 2.52 10.56 5.77
N SER A 144 2.89 9.59 4.92
CA SER A 144 3.66 9.81 3.70
C SER A 144 2.77 9.57 2.48
N TRP A 145 2.90 10.39 1.44
CA TRP A 145 2.06 10.28 0.24
C TRP A 145 2.86 10.47 -1.04
N ALA A 146 2.33 9.94 -2.15
CA ALA A 146 2.87 10.10 -3.49
C ALA A 146 1.77 10.21 -4.54
N LYS A 147 2.03 10.99 -5.61
CA LYS A 147 1.34 10.88 -6.89
C LYS A 147 2.21 10.08 -7.84
N LEU A 148 1.68 8.98 -8.30
CA LEU A 148 2.36 8.02 -9.16
C LEU A 148 1.66 7.95 -10.52
N GLN A 149 2.42 7.82 -11.60
CA GLN A 149 1.89 7.56 -12.93
C GLN A 149 2.40 6.21 -13.43
N ASP A 150 1.47 5.31 -13.73
CA ASP A 150 1.80 4.02 -14.33
C ASP A 150 2.30 4.24 -15.76
N LYS A 151 3.52 3.80 -16.04
CA LYS A 151 4.22 4.00 -17.32
C LYS A 151 3.59 3.25 -18.48
N VAL A 152 2.87 2.16 -18.19
CA VAL A 152 2.25 1.30 -19.21
C VAL A 152 0.88 1.82 -19.57
N SER A 153 0.02 2.02 -18.57
CA SER A 153 -1.36 2.46 -18.78
C SER A 153 -1.52 3.97 -18.87
N GLY A 154 -0.56 4.75 -18.38
CA GLY A 154 -0.67 6.19 -18.21
C GLY A 154 -1.61 6.63 -17.08
N LYS A 155 -2.22 5.69 -16.33
CA LYS A 155 -3.15 5.95 -15.23
C LYS A 155 -2.40 6.55 -14.05
N GLY A 156 -2.94 7.62 -13.48
CA GLY A 156 -2.40 8.23 -12.26
C GLY A 156 -3.00 7.60 -11.00
N TYR A 157 -2.25 7.62 -9.91
CA TYR A 157 -2.68 7.17 -8.58
C TYR A 157 -2.20 8.14 -7.51
N PHE A 158 -3.02 8.35 -6.50
CA PHE A 158 -2.61 8.96 -5.25
C PHE A 158 -2.50 7.87 -4.18
N ALA A 159 -1.30 7.66 -3.65
CA ALA A 159 -1.04 6.68 -2.61
C ALA A 159 -0.65 7.39 -1.30
N LEU A 160 -1.15 6.90 -0.17
CA LEU A 160 -0.82 7.40 1.17
C LEU A 160 -0.59 6.23 2.11
N ASN A 161 0.39 6.35 2.99
CA ASN A 161 0.66 5.39 4.06
C ASN A 161 0.77 6.09 5.41
N THR A 162 0.22 5.47 6.45
CA THR A 162 0.20 6.02 7.82
C THR A 162 0.29 4.94 8.88
N HIS A 163 0.53 5.37 10.13
CA HIS A 163 0.42 4.56 11.33
C HIS A 163 -0.23 5.41 12.43
N LEU A 164 -1.50 5.14 12.76
CA LEU A 164 -2.24 5.91 13.74
C LEU A 164 -1.77 5.61 15.17
N ASP A 165 -2.11 6.49 16.11
CA ASP A 165 -1.68 6.34 17.49
C ASP A 165 -2.32 5.12 18.18
N HIS A 166 -1.51 4.36 18.92
CA HIS A 166 -1.95 3.13 19.57
C HIS A 166 -2.66 3.38 20.91
N VAL A 167 -2.53 4.56 21.51
CA VAL A 167 -3.14 4.95 22.79
C VAL A 167 -4.20 6.02 22.62
N GLY A 168 -3.85 7.15 21.98
CA GLY A 168 -4.67 8.35 21.90
C GLY A 168 -5.93 8.13 21.06
N VAL A 169 -7.11 8.14 21.70
CA VAL A 169 -8.40 7.99 21.02
C VAL A 169 -8.73 9.25 20.19
N VAL A 170 -8.48 10.43 20.77
CA VAL A 170 -8.68 11.71 20.07
C VAL A 170 -7.68 11.85 18.93
N ALA A 171 -6.41 11.44 19.14
CA ALA A 171 -5.37 11.47 18.13
C ALA A 171 -5.72 10.58 16.90
N ARG A 172 -6.27 9.38 17.10
CA ARG A 172 -6.77 8.55 15.99
C ARG A 172 -7.92 9.20 15.25
N ARG A 173 -8.93 9.71 15.99
CA ARG A 173 -10.12 10.34 15.40
C ARG A 173 -9.78 11.60 14.59
N GLU A 174 -9.02 12.51 15.18
CA GLU A 174 -8.66 13.76 14.51
C GLU A 174 -7.59 13.55 13.44
N GLY A 175 -6.66 12.61 13.67
CA GLY A 175 -5.66 12.21 12.69
C GLY A 175 -6.28 11.67 11.40
N ILE A 176 -7.34 10.86 11.48
CA ILE A 176 -8.02 10.37 10.28
C ILE A 176 -8.80 11.47 9.55
N LYS A 177 -9.42 12.43 10.27
CA LYS A 177 -10.04 13.58 9.63
C LYS A 177 -9.02 14.39 8.85
N LEU A 178 -7.87 14.67 9.46
CA LEU A 178 -6.77 15.37 8.79
C LEU A 178 -6.29 14.60 7.54
N ILE A 179 -6.19 13.28 7.60
CA ILE A 179 -5.84 12.45 6.44
C ILE A 179 -6.86 12.62 5.31
N LEU A 180 -8.16 12.55 5.60
CA LEU A 180 -9.22 12.72 4.59
C LEU A 180 -9.16 14.11 3.95
N ASP A 181 -9.01 15.17 4.75
CA ASP A 181 -8.84 16.55 4.28
C ASP A 181 -7.63 16.68 3.35
N ARG A 182 -6.49 16.09 3.74
CA ARG A 182 -5.27 16.10 2.92
C ARG A 182 -5.41 15.30 1.63
N ILE A 183 -6.08 14.16 1.65
CA ILE A 183 -6.37 13.39 0.44
C ILE A 183 -7.19 14.26 -0.53
N ASN A 184 -8.22 14.95 -0.05
CA ASN A 184 -9.02 15.83 -0.89
C ASN A 184 -8.23 16.97 -1.51
N ALA A 185 -7.41 17.64 -0.70
CA ALA A 185 -6.59 18.76 -1.16
C ALA A 185 -5.52 18.33 -2.15
N LEU A 186 -4.93 17.15 -1.97
CA LEU A 186 -3.74 16.72 -2.68
C LEU A 186 -4.02 15.78 -3.85
N SER A 187 -5.04 14.91 -3.77
CA SER A 187 -5.22 13.85 -4.80
C SER A 187 -5.57 14.36 -6.19
N GLY A 188 -6.20 15.56 -6.28
CA GLY A 188 -6.59 16.12 -7.58
C GLY A 188 -7.60 15.25 -8.35
N GLY A 189 -8.39 14.42 -7.64
CA GLY A 189 -9.37 13.51 -8.23
C GLY A 189 -8.78 12.19 -8.75
N LEU A 190 -7.49 11.95 -8.59
CA LEU A 190 -6.86 10.67 -8.92
C LEU A 190 -7.48 9.52 -8.11
N PRO A 191 -7.48 8.29 -8.65
CA PRO A 191 -7.67 7.08 -7.87
C PRO A 191 -6.81 7.07 -6.61
N VAL A 192 -7.43 6.79 -5.45
CA VAL A 192 -6.78 6.89 -4.13
C VAL A 192 -6.56 5.50 -3.55
N ILE A 193 -5.37 5.28 -3.02
CA ILE A 193 -4.97 4.09 -2.27
C ILE A 193 -4.44 4.58 -0.92
N VAL A 194 -4.99 4.06 0.18
CA VAL A 194 -4.49 4.35 1.53
C VAL A 194 -4.13 3.04 2.21
N THR A 195 -2.89 2.93 2.66
CA THR A 195 -2.38 1.81 3.45
C THR A 195 -2.06 2.27 4.87
N GLY A 196 -2.14 1.37 5.83
CA GLY A 196 -1.70 1.72 7.19
C GLY A 196 -2.07 0.70 8.25
N ASP A 197 -1.39 0.87 9.38
CA ASP A 197 -1.81 0.37 10.68
C ASP A 197 -2.65 1.47 11.36
N PHE A 198 -3.93 1.22 11.50
CA PHE A 198 -4.88 2.20 12.05
C PHE A 198 -5.04 2.07 13.57
N ASN A 199 -4.44 1.05 14.20
CA ASN A 199 -4.61 0.77 15.63
C ASN A 199 -6.07 0.81 16.08
N ALA A 200 -6.97 0.36 15.22
CA ALA A 200 -8.41 0.45 15.36
C ALA A 200 -9.09 -0.72 14.66
N ASP A 201 -9.97 -1.42 15.36
CA ASP A 201 -10.77 -2.51 14.79
C ASP A 201 -11.92 -2.00 13.90
N PRO A 202 -12.55 -2.87 13.08
CA PRO A 202 -13.59 -2.47 12.14
C PRO A 202 -14.83 -1.82 12.79
N GLU A 203 -15.11 -2.12 14.06
CA GLU A 203 -16.25 -1.59 14.79
C GLU A 203 -15.95 -0.25 15.47
N SER A 204 -14.70 0.20 15.45
CA SER A 204 -14.27 1.45 16.07
C SER A 204 -14.90 2.68 15.39
N GLU A 205 -15.00 3.78 16.15
CA GLU A 205 -15.43 5.09 15.64
C GLU A 205 -14.55 5.54 14.44
N VAL A 206 -13.25 5.28 14.51
CA VAL A 206 -12.28 5.68 13.48
C VAL A 206 -12.59 5.01 12.14
N ILE A 207 -12.74 3.69 12.13
CA ILE A 207 -13.00 2.95 10.89
C ILE A 207 -14.40 3.24 10.35
N LYS A 208 -15.40 3.34 11.22
CA LYS A 208 -16.75 3.76 10.84
C LYS A 208 -16.77 5.16 10.20
N HIS A 209 -15.98 6.11 10.73
CA HIS A 209 -15.87 7.43 10.14
C HIS A 209 -15.21 7.43 8.76
N VAL A 210 -14.14 6.64 8.58
CA VAL A 210 -13.45 6.47 7.29
C VAL A 210 -14.38 5.91 6.22
N THR A 211 -15.22 4.95 6.60
CA THR A 211 -16.06 4.18 5.66
C THR A 211 -17.51 4.64 5.59
N ASP A 212 -17.90 5.71 6.29
CA ASP A 212 -19.26 6.23 6.30
C ASP A 212 -19.66 6.78 4.92
N PRO A 213 -20.57 6.13 4.19
CA PRO A 213 -20.97 6.57 2.85
C PRO A 213 -21.74 7.90 2.84
N SER A 214 -22.19 8.39 4.01
CA SER A 214 -22.78 9.72 4.12
C SER A 214 -21.74 10.85 4.07
N ASN A 215 -20.46 10.52 4.33
CA ASN A 215 -19.35 11.44 4.15
C ASN A 215 -18.86 11.37 2.68
N PRO A 216 -18.94 12.46 1.91
CA PRO A 216 -18.47 12.47 0.52
C PRO A 216 -16.97 12.19 0.37
N GLU A 217 -16.22 12.29 1.47
CA GLU A 217 -14.78 12.07 1.53
C GLU A 217 -14.41 10.66 1.98
N HIS A 218 -15.40 9.80 2.24
CA HIS A 218 -15.18 8.45 2.73
C HIS A 218 -14.27 7.63 1.81
N LEU A 219 -13.60 6.66 2.39
CA LEU A 219 -12.84 5.64 1.69
C LEU A 219 -13.60 4.30 1.76
N THR A 220 -13.37 3.45 0.80
CA THR A 220 -13.93 2.10 0.77
C THR A 220 -12.90 1.12 1.30
N ASP A 221 -13.25 0.32 2.30
CA ASP A 221 -12.41 -0.79 2.76
C ASP A 221 -12.33 -1.86 1.67
N ALA A 222 -11.11 -2.12 1.19
CA ALA A 222 -10.88 -3.08 0.12
C ALA A 222 -11.39 -4.48 0.47
N ARG A 223 -11.39 -4.86 1.75
CA ARG A 223 -11.90 -6.15 2.21
C ARG A 223 -13.39 -6.31 1.98
N GLN A 224 -14.16 -5.23 2.15
CA GLN A 224 -15.63 -5.29 2.05
C GLN A 224 -16.13 -5.37 0.61
N VAL A 225 -15.33 -4.93 -0.36
CA VAL A 225 -15.73 -4.88 -1.77
C VAL A 225 -15.01 -5.89 -2.66
N ALA A 226 -13.99 -6.57 -2.14
CA ALA A 226 -13.25 -7.57 -2.89
C ALA A 226 -14.12 -8.81 -3.18
N PRO A 227 -14.25 -9.24 -4.45
CA PRO A 227 -14.97 -10.46 -4.81
C PRO A 227 -14.24 -11.74 -4.35
N VAL A 228 -12.94 -11.64 -4.08
CA VAL A 228 -12.11 -12.75 -3.58
C VAL A 228 -11.38 -12.29 -2.33
N VAL A 229 -11.70 -12.91 -1.19
CA VAL A 229 -11.07 -12.65 0.11
C VAL A 229 -10.35 -13.91 0.58
N TYR A 230 -9.08 -13.79 0.99
CA TYR A 230 -8.25 -14.88 1.47
C TYR A 230 -7.58 -14.54 2.81
N GLY A 231 -7.31 -15.59 3.60
CA GLY A 231 -6.61 -15.45 4.88
C GLY A 231 -7.52 -15.15 6.06
N PRO A 232 -6.96 -14.88 7.25
CA PRO A 232 -7.71 -14.67 8.48
C PRO A 232 -8.46 -13.34 8.51
N ALA A 233 -9.31 -13.18 9.52
CA ALA A 233 -10.04 -11.94 9.79
C ALA A 233 -9.30 -11.00 10.77
N TRP A 234 -8.02 -11.18 10.95
CA TRP A 234 -7.14 -10.42 11.83
C TRP A 234 -5.83 -10.11 11.13
N SER A 235 -5.13 -9.07 11.56
CA SER A 235 -3.80 -8.72 11.03
C SER A 235 -2.71 -8.66 12.10
N PHE A 236 -3.06 -8.41 13.35
CA PHE A 236 -2.10 -8.37 14.46
C PHE A 236 -2.16 -9.63 15.33
N HIS A 237 -1.00 -10.22 15.68
CA HIS A 237 -0.93 -11.48 16.42
C HIS A 237 0.24 -11.57 17.42
N ASP A 238 1.07 -10.52 17.55
CA ASP A 238 2.23 -10.45 18.44
C ASP A 238 3.11 -11.72 18.35
N PHE A 239 3.63 -12.01 17.15
CA PHE A 239 4.41 -13.23 16.88
C PHE A 239 3.74 -14.52 17.36
N GLY A 240 2.42 -14.58 17.24
CA GLY A 240 1.62 -15.73 17.65
C GLY A 240 1.30 -15.83 19.16
N LYS A 241 1.73 -14.87 19.98
CA LYS A 241 1.47 -14.85 21.42
C LYS A 241 0.00 -14.57 21.75
N ILE A 242 -0.71 -13.80 20.89
CA ILE A 242 -2.13 -13.57 21.07
C ILE A 242 -2.90 -14.81 20.61
N PRO A 243 -3.79 -15.38 21.45
CA PRO A 243 -4.68 -16.47 21.06
C PRO A 243 -5.51 -16.07 19.81
N TYR A 244 -5.82 -17.04 18.96
CA TYR A 244 -6.46 -16.81 17.66
C TYR A 244 -7.73 -15.94 17.75
N GLU A 245 -8.57 -16.20 18.75
CA GLU A 245 -9.86 -15.52 18.95
C GLU A 245 -9.70 -14.07 19.44
N GLY A 246 -8.53 -13.72 19.96
CA GLY A 246 -8.22 -12.36 20.46
C GLY A 246 -7.46 -11.47 19.49
N ARG A 247 -7.14 -11.96 18.29
CA ARG A 247 -6.36 -11.22 17.30
C ARG A 247 -7.21 -10.17 16.57
N PRO A 248 -6.87 -8.88 16.63
CA PRO A 248 -7.64 -7.84 15.94
C PRO A 248 -7.21 -7.69 14.47
N LEU A 249 -8.13 -7.14 13.65
CA LEU A 249 -7.81 -6.54 12.36
C LEU A 249 -7.58 -5.05 12.58
N ILE A 250 -6.34 -4.57 12.37
CA ILE A 250 -5.96 -3.17 12.57
C ILE A 250 -5.17 -2.60 11.39
N ASP A 251 -4.78 -3.45 10.44
CA ASP A 251 -4.10 -3.05 9.20
C ASP A 251 -5.09 -3.05 8.04
N TYR A 252 -5.07 -1.98 7.25
CA TYR A 252 -6.05 -1.78 6.17
C TYR A 252 -5.41 -1.33 4.87
N VAL A 253 -6.13 -1.62 3.80
CA VAL A 253 -6.01 -0.95 2.50
C VAL A 253 -7.38 -0.39 2.15
N PHE A 254 -7.47 0.93 2.03
CA PHE A 254 -8.67 1.62 1.58
C PHE A 254 -8.47 2.15 0.16
N VAL A 255 -9.58 2.26 -0.57
CA VAL A 255 -9.60 2.76 -1.95
C VAL A 255 -10.68 3.84 -2.14
N ARG A 256 -10.51 4.73 -3.15
CA ARG A 256 -11.51 5.71 -3.55
C ARG A 256 -11.33 6.09 -5.02
N ASN A 257 -12.29 6.81 -5.59
CA ASN A 257 -12.27 7.37 -6.95
C ASN A 257 -12.17 6.30 -8.06
N GLY A 258 -13.04 5.28 -7.99
CA GLY A 258 -13.26 4.34 -9.10
C GLY A 258 -12.21 3.25 -9.24
N LEU A 259 -11.40 2.99 -8.20
CA LEU A 259 -10.58 1.78 -8.14
C LEU A 259 -11.46 0.56 -7.92
N ASN A 260 -11.32 -0.41 -8.82
CA ASN A 260 -11.93 -1.72 -8.67
C ASN A 260 -11.00 -2.67 -7.92
N VAL A 261 -11.48 -3.24 -6.82
CA VAL A 261 -10.73 -4.22 -6.03
C VAL A 261 -11.01 -5.62 -6.57
N LEU A 262 -9.98 -6.31 -7.01
CA LEU A 262 -10.07 -7.66 -7.57
C LEU A 262 -9.88 -8.75 -6.52
N ARG A 263 -8.96 -8.53 -5.58
CA ARG A 263 -8.60 -9.49 -4.53
C ARG A 263 -8.16 -8.76 -3.27
N TYR A 264 -8.43 -9.39 -2.14
CA TYR A 264 -7.93 -8.99 -0.83
C TYR A 264 -7.39 -10.23 -0.09
N GLY A 265 -6.27 -10.11 0.57
CA GLY A 265 -5.70 -11.19 1.36
C GLY A 265 -4.96 -10.68 2.60
N VAL A 266 -5.09 -11.42 3.71
CA VAL A 266 -4.20 -11.28 4.87
C VAL A 266 -3.23 -12.46 4.85
N LEU A 267 -1.93 -12.17 4.77
CA LEU A 267 -0.88 -13.15 4.53
C LEU A 267 -0.28 -13.61 5.87
N ALA A 268 -0.97 -14.52 6.55
CA ALA A 268 -0.58 -15.04 7.87
C ALA A 268 0.34 -16.26 7.78
N GLU A 269 1.25 -16.26 6.80
CA GLU A 269 2.21 -17.34 6.59
C GLU A 269 3.43 -17.23 7.50
N THR A 270 4.08 -18.37 7.67
CA THR A 270 5.37 -18.48 8.36
C THR A 270 6.41 -19.12 7.43
N GLU A 271 7.66 -18.74 7.60
CA GLU A 271 8.79 -19.43 6.97
C GLU A 271 9.60 -20.16 8.05
N ASN A 272 9.66 -21.49 7.98
CA ASN A 272 10.28 -22.34 9.01
C ASN A 272 9.74 -22.05 10.42
N GLU A 273 8.40 -21.97 10.54
CA GLU A 273 7.66 -21.66 11.79
C GLU A 273 7.89 -20.24 12.35
N ALA A 274 8.67 -19.40 11.68
CA ALA A 274 8.91 -18.01 12.08
C ALA A 274 8.07 -17.03 11.27
N PHE A 275 7.46 -16.07 11.94
CA PHE A 275 6.65 -15.02 11.34
C PHE A 275 7.50 -13.97 10.61
N LEU A 276 6.90 -13.28 9.63
CA LEU A 276 7.51 -12.13 8.95
C LEU A 276 7.58 -10.90 9.87
N SER A 277 6.56 -10.70 10.68
CA SER A 277 6.37 -9.62 11.64
C SER A 277 5.42 -10.09 12.73
N ASP A 278 5.14 -9.28 13.72
CA ASP A 278 4.02 -9.44 14.66
C ASP A 278 2.67 -9.07 14.05
N HIS A 279 2.70 -8.45 12.84
CA HIS A 279 1.56 -8.24 11.96
C HIS A 279 1.63 -9.12 10.71
N ALA A 280 0.47 -9.54 10.22
CA ALA A 280 0.32 -10.20 8.92
C ALA A 280 0.09 -9.15 7.82
N PRO A 281 0.86 -9.15 6.72
CA PRO A 281 0.66 -8.20 5.63
C PRO A 281 -0.74 -8.29 5.03
N VAL A 282 -1.30 -7.14 4.66
CA VAL A 282 -2.55 -7.04 3.89
C VAL A 282 -2.20 -6.78 2.43
N LEU A 283 -2.56 -7.70 1.54
CA LEU A 283 -2.32 -7.60 0.09
C LEU A 283 -3.64 -7.38 -0.63
N VAL A 284 -3.67 -6.39 -1.51
CA VAL A 284 -4.84 -6.05 -2.34
C VAL A 284 -4.41 -5.93 -3.80
N THR A 285 -5.23 -6.45 -4.70
CA THR A 285 -5.06 -6.26 -6.15
C THR A 285 -6.15 -5.33 -6.65
N VAL A 286 -5.79 -4.25 -7.34
CA VAL A 286 -6.71 -3.24 -7.89
C VAL A 286 -6.47 -2.99 -9.38
N GLU A 287 -7.49 -2.46 -10.08
CA GLU A 287 -7.41 -2.01 -11.49
C GLU A 287 -8.14 -0.69 -11.75
#